data_4a6b3db684e0a65ed962febaf749cc45
#
_entry.id   4a6b3db684e0a65ed962febaf749cc45
#
_cell.length_a   1.000
_cell.length_b   1.000
_cell.length_c   1.000
_cell.angle_alpha   90.00
_cell.angle_beta   90.00
_cell.angle_gamma   90.00
#
_symmetry.space_group_name_H-M   'P 1'
#
loop_
_entity.id
_entity.type
_entity.pdbx_description
1 polymer ?
#
loop_
_entity_poly.entity_id
_entity_poly.type
_entity_poly.pdbx_seq_one_letter_code
_entity_poly.pdbx_strand_id
1 'polypeptide(L)'
;MYIDTSELCDIYADQVDVVEPIFSSFGGVSNFYGKVTTVKCFENNGLIAEILEENGKGRVLVVDGGGAVRRALIDAELAQLAADNDWAGIIVYGAVRQIQQLENIDIGIHALAPIPVGAEENNHGESDLPVNFGGVTFFPEDYIYADLTGIILSQEALDLGDFEEE
;
A
#
# COMPACT_ATOMS: atom_id res chain seq x y z
N MET A 1 11.77 2.89 -12.96
CA MET A 1 10.96 1.86 -13.61
C MET A 1 9.49 2.24 -13.61
N TYR A 2 8.82 1.98 -14.70
CA TYR A 2 7.41 2.36 -14.91
C TYR A 2 6.59 1.12 -15.28
N ILE A 3 5.49 0.89 -14.56
CA ILE A 3 4.54 -0.16 -14.90
C ILE A 3 3.23 0.47 -15.38
N ASP A 4 2.42 -0.29 -16.08
CA ASP A 4 1.09 0.11 -16.51
C ASP A 4 0.13 -1.01 -16.13
N THR A 5 -0.70 -0.76 -15.10
CA THR A 5 -1.61 -1.79 -14.59
C THR A 5 -2.62 -2.22 -15.64
N SER A 6 -3.07 -1.31 -16.52
CA SER A 6 -4.00 -1.67 -17.60
C SER A 6 -3.38 -2.68 -18.56
N GLU A 7 -2.14 -2.43 -18.94
CA GLU A 7 -1.42 -3.33 -19.83
C GLU A 7 -1.13 -4.67 -19.17
N LEU A 8 -0.77 -4.67 -17.90
CA LEU A 8 -0.56 -5.90 -17.14
C LEU A 8 -1.84 -6.73 -17.06
N CYS A 9 -3.00 -6.09 -16.91
CA CYS A 9 -4.28 -6.79 -16.94
C CYS A 9 -4.55 -7.44 -18.30
N ASP A 10 -4.17 -6.78 -19.37
CA ASP A 10 -4.36 -7.33 -20.72
C ASP A 10 -3.44 -8.54 -20.97
N ILE A 11 -2.20 -8.46 -20.49
CA ILE A 11 -1.22 -9.54 -20.70
C ILE A 11 -1.47 -10.71 -19.76
N TYR A 12 -1.79 -10.44 -18.49
CA TYR A 12 -1.85 -11.44 -17.43
C TYR A 12 -3.25 -11.61 -16.84
N ALA A 13 -4.29 -11.46 -17.66
CA ALA A 13 -5.70 -11.47 -17.23
C ALA A 13 -6.03 -12.65 -16.30
N ASP A 14 -5.47 -13.84 -16.56
CA ASP A 14 -5.77 -15.05 -15.79
C ASP A 14 -4.93 -15.18 -14.52
N GLN A 15 -3.97 -14.28 -14.30
CA GLN A 15 -3.03 -14.37 -13.20
C GLN A 15 -3.18 -13.27 -12.16
N VAL A 16 -4.03 -12.28 -12.43
CA VAL A 16 -4.17 -11.12 -11.54
C VAL A 16 -5.58 -10.99 -11.00
N ASP A 17 -5.68 -10.49 -9.78
CA ASP A 17 -6.93 -10.02 -9.20
C ASP A 17 -6.90 -8.50 -9.18
N VAL A 18 -8.03 -7.88 -9.45
CA VAL A 18 -8.14 -6.42 -9.51
C VAL A 18 -8.82 -5.92 -8.24
N VAL A 19 -8.17 -5.01 -7.54
CA VAL A 19 -8.75 -4.38 -6.35
C VAL A 19 -9.83 -3.40 -6.79
N GLU A 20 -10.96 -3.40 -6.09
CA GLU A 20 -12.07 -2.46 -6.38
C GLU A 20 -11.56 -1.02 -6.37
N PRO A 21 -12.10 -0.14 -7.24
CA PRO A 21 -11.57 1.23 -7.42
C PRO A 21 -12.04 2.19 -6.31
N ILE A 22 -11.70 1.88 -5.07
CA ILE A 22 -12.10 2.66 -3.89
C ILE A 22 -10.94 3.48 -3.33
N PHE A 23 -9.74 3.35 -3.91
CA PHE A 23 -8.54 4.00 -3.42
C PHE A 23 -8.16 5.22 -4.26
N SER A 24 -7.51 6.18 -3.61
CA SER A 24 -6.88 7.34 -4.26
C SER A 24 -5.40 7.36 -3.91
N SER A 25 -4.59 7.96 -4.78
CA SER A 25 -3.14 8.06 -4.61
C SER A 25 -2.79 9.35 -3.87
N PHE A 26 -1.99 9.25 -2.81
CA PHE A 26 -1.60 10.40 -1.97
C PHE A 26 -0.09 10.60 -1.87
N GLY A 27 0.72 9.58 -2.16
CA GLY A 27 2.18 9.69 -2.03
C GLY A 27 2.84 10.40 -3.19
N GLY A 28 4.13 10.69 -3.06
CA GLY A 28 4.92 11.33 -4.10
C GLY A 28 5.26 10.42 -5.27
N VAL A 29 5.14 9.10 -5.09
CA VAL A 29 5.36 8.11 -6.14
C VAL A 29 4.01 7.52 -6.54
N SER A 30 3.65 7.64 -7.82
CA SER A 30 2.37 7.14 -8.30
C SER A 30 2.45 5.72 -8.84
N ASN A 31 3.63 5.21 -9.10
CA ASN A 31 3.87 3.93 -9.79
C ASN A 31 4.80 3.09 -8.94
N PHE A 32 4.30 1.99 -8.38
CA PHE A 32 5.10 1.14 -7.50
C PHE A 32 4.62 -0.29 -7.52
N TYR A 33 5.50 -1.20 -7.11
CA TYR A 33 5.16 -2.61 -6.98
C TYR A 33 6.09 -3.27 -5.97
N GLY A 34 5.66 -4.42 -5.47
CA GLY A 34 6.48 -5.17 -4.52
C GLY A 34 5.75 -6.34 -3.90
N LYS A 35 6.46 -7.03 -3.04
CA LYS A 35 5.94 -8.17 -2.29
C LYS A 35 5.11 -7.69 -1.11
N VAL A 36 3.96 -8.32 -0.90
CA VAL A 36 2.98 -7.93 0.13
C VAL A 36 3.46 -8.29 1.53
N THR A 37 3.40 -7.30 2.42
CA THR A 37 3.49 -7.47 3.87
C THR A 37 2.18 -6.96 4.45
N THR A 38 1.52 -7.72 5.32
CA THR A 38 0.19 -7.37 5.81
C THR A 38 0.15 -6.97 7.28
N VAL A 39 -0.75 -6.04 7.59
CA VAL A 39 -1.08 -5.61 8.95
C VAL A 39 -2.58 -5.43 9.04
N LYS A 40 -3.16 -5.86 10.15
CA LYS A 40 -4.55 -5.61 10.47
C LYS A 40 -4.62 -4.83 11.77
N CYS A 41 -5.24 -3.66 11.75
CA CYS A 41 -5.34 -2.79 12.92
C CYS A 41 -6.60 -1.93 12.80
N PHE A 42 -7.04 -1.37 13.92
CA PHE A 42 -8.23 -0.51 13.91
C PHE A 42 -7.94 0.78 14.68
N GLU A 43 -7.93 1.89 13.97
CA GLU A 43 -7.71 3.24 14.53
C GLU A 43 -6.43 3.35 15.39
N ASN A 44 -5.45 2.49 15.07
CA ASN A 44 -4.19 2.37 15.82
C ASN A 44 -3.05 2.09 14.86
N ASN A 45 -1.96 2.83 14.92
CA ASN A 45 -0.83 2.69 14.01
C ASN A 45 0.49 2.32 14.68
N GLY A 46 0.47 1.89 15.94
CA GLY A 46 1.69 1.47 16.63
C GLY A 46 2.41 0.34 15.94
N LEU A 47 1.66 -0.69 15.51
CA LEU A 47 2.25 -1.83 14.79
C LEU A 47 2.74 -1.45 13.40
N ILE A 48 2.04 -0.53 12.73
CA ILE A 48 2.48 -0.01 11.43
C ILE A 48 3.86 0.63 11.59
N ALA A 49 4.04 1.49 12.60
CA ALA A 49 5.31 2.16 12.85
C ALA A 49 6.44 1.15 13.10
N GLU A 50 6.15 0.10 13.83
CA GLU A 50 7.11 -0.96 14.13
C GLU A 50 7.57 -1.68 12.87
N ILE A 51 6.64 -2.03 12.00
CA ILE A 51 6.94 -2.76 10.75
C ILE A 51 7.68 -1.86 9.76
N LEU A 52 7.30 -0.58 9.68
CA LEU A 52 7.98 0.35 8.76
C LEU A 52 9.43 0.64 9.14
N GLU A 53 9.85 0.30 10.36
CA GLU A 53 11.26 0.37 10.76
C GLU A 53 12.11 -0.72 10.10
N GLU A 54 11.49 -1.78 9.59
CA GLU A 54 12.19 -2.86 8.90
C GLU A 54 12.66 -2.41 7.51
N ASN A 55 13.63 -3.14 6.97
CA ASN A 55 14.05 -2.92 5.58
C ASN A 55 12.90 -3.28 4.65
N GLY A 56 12.37 -2.28 3.96
CA GLY A 56 11.22 -2.43 3.08
C GLY A 56 11.55 -2.59 1.60
N LYS A 57 12.81 -2.78 1.26
CA LYS A 57 13.21 -2.88 -0.16
C LYS A 57 12.43 -3.99 -0.87
N GLY A 58 11.75 -3.63 -1.95
CA GLY A 58 10.92 -4.56 -2.73
C GLY A 58 9.62 -4.97 -2.05
N ARG A 59 9.20 -4.26 -1.01
CA ARG A 59 8.00 -4.60 -0.22
C ARG A 59 6.96 -3.49 -0.29
N VAL A 60 5.69 -3.90 -0.24
CA VAL A 60 4.54 -3.01 -0.12
C VAL A 60 3.79 -3.39 1.14
N LEU A 61 3.54 -2.43 2.00
CA LEU A 61 2.75 -2.67 3.21
C LEU A 61 1.27 -2.54 2.88
N VAL A 62 0.51 -3.59 3.16
CA VAL A 62 -0.95 -3.62 2.98
C VAL A 62 -1.59 -3.58 4.36
N VAL A 63 -2.31 -2.50 4.64
CA VAL A 63 -2.91 -2.25 5.95
C VAL A 63 -4.42 -2.42 5.85
N ASP A 64 -4.95 -3.40 6.56
CA ASP A 64 -6.39 -3.53 6.73
C ASP A 64 -6.81 -2.76 7.97
N GLY A 65 -7.30 -1.55 7.76
CA GLY A 65 -7.81 -0.69 8.82
C GLY A 65 -9.32 -0.80 9.03
N GLY A 66 -9.93 -1.85 8.47
CA GLY A 66 -11.36 -2.07 8.61
C GLY A 66 -12.23 -1.11 7.84
N GLY A 67 -11.65 -0.30 6.96
CA GLY A 67 -12.40 0.72 6.22
C GLY A 67 -12.75 1.95 7.07
N ALA A 68 -12.22 2.03 8.29
CA ALA A 68 -12.50 3.16 9.19
C ALA A 68 -11.75 4.41 8.73
N VAL A 69 -12.47 5.52 8.63
CA VAL A 69 -11.91 6.78 8.13
C VAL A 69 -12.01 7.91 9.14
N ARG A 70 -12.22 7.59 10.42
CA ARG A 70 -12.30 8.60 11.46
C ARG A 70 -10.95 8.98 12.05
N ARG A 71 -9.94 8.13 11.86
CA ARG A 71 -8.57 8.38 12.32
C ARG A 71 -7.61 7.98 11.22
N ALA A 72 -6.60 8.82 10.98
CA ALA A 72 -5.60 8.57 9.96
C ALA A 72 -4.58 7.55 10.47
N LEU A 73 -4.38 6.47 9.72
CA LEU A 73 -3.39 5.45 10.07
C LEU A 73 -1.99 5.84 9.61
N ILE A 74 -1.88 6.59 8.53
CA ILE A 74 -0.61 7.05 7.98
C ILE A 74 -0.56 8.57 8.00
N ASP A 75 0.54 9.11 8.49
CA ASP A 75 0.84 10.54 8.46
C ASP A 75 2.18 10.77 7.76
N ALA A 76 2.62 12.03 7.72
CA ALA A 76 3.88 12.38 7.06
C ALA A 76 5.09 11.71 7.72
N GLU A 77 5.08 11.59 9.05
CA GLU A 77 6.18 10.97 9.78
C GLU A 77 6.34 9.49 9.42
N LEU A 78 5.23 8.74 9.41
CA LEU A 78 5.27 7.32 9.04
C LEU A 78 5.61 7.12 7.56
N ALA A 79 5.10 7.99 6.69
CA ALA A 79 5.43 7.92 5.27
C ALA A 79 6.93 8.17 5.04
N GLN A 80 7.51 9.14 5.75
CA GLN A 80 8.93 9.41 5.65
C GLN A 80 9.77 8.25 6.19
N LEU A 81 9.34 7.65 7.30
CA LEU A 81 9.99 6.47 7.86
C LEU A 81 10.02 5.33 6.83
N ALA A 82 8.88 5.10 6.16
CA ALA A 82 8.79 4.08 5.13
C ALA A 82 9.72 4.37 3.95
N ALA A 83 9.75 5.62 3.49
CA ALA A 83 10.62 6.03 2.39
C ALA A 83 12.10 5.86 2.77
N ASP A 84 12.47 6.24 3.99
CA ASP A 84 13.84 6.14 4.48
C ASP A 84 14.31 4.68 4.58
N ASN A 85 13.38 3.74 4.77
CA ASN A 85 13.68 2.31 4.87
C ASN A 85 13.39 1.55 3.58
N ASP A 86 13.27 2.27 2.46
CA ASP A 86 13.17 1.73 1.11
C ASP A 86 11.87 0.99 0.78
N TRP A 87 10.81 1.19 1.55
CA TRP A 87 9.51 0.63 1.20
C TRP A 87 9.04 1.20 -0.14
N ALA A 88 8.50 0.33 -0.99
CA ALA A 88 8.01 0.74 -2.31
C ALA A 88 6.68 1.49 -2.21
N GLY A 89 5.82 1.07 -1.31
CA GLY A 89 4.52 1.70 -1.17
C GLY A 89 3.73 1.15 0.01
N ILE A 90 2.60 1.83 0.29
CA ILE A 90 1.66 1.47 1.35
C ILE A 90 0.26 1.53 0.77
N ILE A 91 -0.54 0.49 1.00
CA ILE A 91 -1.95 0.48 0.65
C ILE A 91 -2.74 0.39 1.94
N VAL A 92 -3.61 1.38 2.18
CA VAL A 92 -4.31 1.52 3.46
C VAL A 92 -5.82 1.44 3.22
N TYR A 93 -6.43 0.38 3.73
CA TYR A 93 -7.89 0.31 3.79
C TYR A 93 -8.35 1.11 5.02
N GLY A 94 -8.21 2.41 4.90
CA GLY A 94 -8.43 3.39 5.95
C GLY A 94 -8.04 4.77 5.46
N ALA A 95 -7.73 5.68 6.39
CA ALA A 95 -7.47 7.08 6.09
C ALA A 95 -6.01 7.49 6.31
N VAL A 96 -5.63 8.59 5.68
CA VAL A 96 -4.33 9.24 5.84
C VAL A 96 -4.54 10.70 6.20
N ARG A 97 -3.48 11.39 6.64
CA ARG A 97 -3.53 12.83 6.89
C ARG A 97 -2.28 13.52 6.35
N GLN A 98 -2.25 14.85 6.44
CA GLN A 98 -1.11 15.66 5.98
C GLN A 98 -0.83 15.42 4.49
N ILE A 99 -1.88 15.39 3.68
CA ILE A 99 -1.76 14.98 2.28
C ILE A 99 -0.86 15.90 1.46
N GLN A 100 -0.75 17.20 1.80
CA GLN A 100 0.17 18.11 1.11
C GLN A 100 1.63 17.69 1.34
N GLN A 101 1.93 17.21 2.54
CA GLN A 101 3.27 16.72 2.86
C GLN A 101 3.53 15.37 2.22
N LEU A 102 2.51 14.48 2.18
CA LEU A 102 2.64 13.16 1.55
C LEU A 102 3.04 13.26 0.08
N GLU A 103 2.54 14.27 -0.62
CA GLU A 103 2.85 14.47 -2.05
C GLU A 103 4.33 14.65 -2.32
N ASN A 104 5.09 15.10 -1.33
CA ASN A 104 6.52 15.39 -1.46
C ASN A 104 7.41 14.29 -0.87
N ILE A 105 6.82 13.19 -0.42
CA ILE A 105 7.57 12.06 0.14
C ILE A 105 7.68 10.97 -0.94
N ASP A 106 8.89 10.44 -1.07
CA ASP A 106 9.24 9.51 -2.14
C ASP A 106 8.76 8.09 -1.83
N ILE A 107 7.44 7.91 -1.77
CA ILE A 107 6.79 6.64 -1.51
C ILE A 107 5.40 6.64 -2.16
N GLY A 108 4.94 5.47 -2.58
CA GLY A 108 3.57 5.31 -3.08
C GLY A 108 2.61 5.09 -1.93
N ILE A 109 1.44 5.75 -1.95
CA ILE A 109 0.41 5.58 -0.93
C ILE A 109 -0.95 5.58 -1.61
N HIS A 110 -1.71 4.50 -1.41
CA HIS A 110 -3.13 4.42 -1.79
C HIS A 110 -3.95 4.30 -0.52
N ALA A 111 -5.00 5.09 -0.40
CA ALA A 111 -5.87 5.11 0.78
C ALA A 111 -7.29 5.48 0.38
N LEU A 112 -8.22 5.34 1.32
CA LEU A 112 -9.64 5.63 1.06
C LEU A 112 -9.94 7.11 1.08
N ALA A 113 -9.38 7.85 2.04
CA ALA A 113 -9.74 9.25 2.25
C ALA A 113 -8.75 9.94 3.18
N PRO A 114 -8.67 11.28 3.12
CA PRO A 114 -7.94 12.03 4.13
C PRO A 114 -8.84 12.37 5.33
N ILE A 115 -8.26 12.47 6.52
CA ILE A 115 -8.92 12.90 7.75
C ILE A 115 -7.85 13.55 8.65
N PRO A 116 -8.15 14.66 9.32
CA PRO A 116 -7.08 15.33 10.09
C PRO A 116 -6.75 14.68 11.44
N VAL A 117 -7.59 13.79 11.96
CA VAL A 117 -7.41 13.17 13.29
C VAL A 117 -6.43 12.02 13.21
N GLY A 118 -5.42 11.99 14.05
CA GLY A 118 -4.45 10.90 14.09
C GLY A 118 -4.94 9.68 14.85
N ALA A 119 -4.24 8.57 14.67
CA ALA A 119 -4.56 7.28 15.28
C ALA A 119 -3.91 7.15 16.67
N GLU A 120 -4.40 6.17 17.43
CA GLU A 120 -3.74 5.72 18.65
C GLU A 120 -2.42 5.02 18.28
N GLU A 121 -1.47 4.98 19.21
CA GLU A 121 -0.13 4.48 18.93
C GLU A 121 0.34 3.39 19.89
N ASN A 122 -0.57 2.59 20.43
CA ASN A 122 -0.26 1.63 21.49
C ASN A 122 -0.21 0.17 21.03
N ASN A 123 0.29 -0.09 19.84
CA ASN A 123 0.62 -1.43 19.33
C ASN A 123 -0.50 -2.47 19.37
N HIS A 124 -1.73 -2.07 19.06
CA HIS A 124 -2.82 -3.01 18.90
C HIS A 124 -2.95 -3.37 17.41
N GLY A 125 -2.79 -4.65 17.11
CA GLY A 125 -2.90 -5.14 15.74
C GLY A 125 -2.28 -6.51 15.56
N GLU A 126 -2.39 -7.02 14.35
CA GLU A 126 -1.81 -8.31 13.97
C GLU A 126 -1.13 -8.15 12.62
N SER A 127 -0.04 -8.90 12.40
CA SER A 127 0.70 -8.87 11.14
C SER A 127 0.87 -10.28 10.58
N ASP A 128 1.28 -10.35 9.32
CA ASP A 128 1.58 -11.60 8.62
C ASP A 128 0.38 -12.54 8.55
N LEU A 129 -0.80 -12.01 8.26
CA LEU A 129 -2.02 -12.78 8.11
C LEU A 129 -2.71 -12.36 6.81
N PRO A 130 -3.55 -13.23 6.22
CA PRO A 130 -4.35 -12.82 5.08
C PRO A 130 -5.34 -11.72 5.49
N VAL A 131 -5.49 -10.71 4.65
CA VAL A 131 -6.47 -9.65 4.88
C VAL A 131 -7.36 -9.53 3.64
N ASN A 132 -8.62 -9.17 3.85
CA ASN A 132 -9.60 -9.12 2.77
C ASN A 132 -10.27 -7.75 2.75
N PHE A 133 -10.13 -7.06 1.63
CA PHE A 133 -10.85 -5.81 1.36
C PHE A 133 -10.76 -5.52 -0.14
N GLY A 134 -11.61 -4.60 -0.63
CA GLY A 134 -11.58 -4.25 -2.05
C GLY A 134 -11.93 -5.40 -2.98
N GLY A 135 -12.67 -6.40 -2.48
CA GLY A 135 -13.08 -7.55 -3.29
C GLY A 135 -12.03 -8.62 -3.48
N VAL A 136 -10.85 -8.51 -2.84
CA VAL A 136 -9.75 -9.46 -2.98
C VAL A 136 -9.18 -9.83 -1.63
N THR A 137 -8.47 -10.97 -1.57
CA THR A 137 -7.71 -11.37 -0.39
C THR A 137 -6.22 -11.19 -0.67
N PHE A 138 -5.55 -10.45 0.22
CA PHE A 138 -4.11 -10.23 0.14
C PHE A 138 -3.43 -11.23 1.07
N PHE A 139 -2.64 -12.12 0.50
CA PHE A 139 -1.83 -13.06 1.28
C PHE A 139 -0.43 -12.50 1.45
N PRO A 140 0.18 -12.65 2.64
CA PRO A 140 1.60 -12.30 2.79
C PRO A 140 2.41 -12.96 1.68
N GLU A 141 3.34 -12.20 1.10
CA GLU A 141 4.23 -12.63 0.02
C GLU A 141 3.60 -12.73 -1.36
N ASP A 142 2.32 -12.37 -1.53
CA ASP A 142 1.77 -12.08 -2.87
C ASP A 142 2.48 -10.85 -3.44
N TYR A 143 2.18 -10.49 -4.68
CA TYR A 143 2.78 -9.34 -5.35
C TYR A 143 1.72 -8.33 -5.73
N ILE A 144 2.02 -7.06 -5.51
CA ILE A 144 1.15 -5.94 -5.81
C ILE A 144 1.80 -5.03 -6.85
N TYR A 145 0.97 -4.51 -7.75
CA TYR A 145 1.36 -3.54 -8.78
C TYR A 145 0.34 -2.42 -8.74
N ALA A 146 0.80 -1.19 -8.59
CA ALA A 146 -0.09 -0.04 -8.41
C ALA A 146 0.37 1.15 -9.25
N ASP A 147 -0.57 1.87 -9.81
CA ASP A 147 -0.35 3.14 -10.49
C ASP A 147 -1.59 4.03 -10.27
N LEU A 148 -1.70 5.12 -11.02
CA LEU A 148 -2.85 6.02 -10.87
C LEU A 148 -4.15 5.41 -11.36
N THR A 149 -4.10 4.36 -12.18
CA THR A 149 -5.30 3.71 -12.71
C THR A 149 -5.87 2.69 -11.75
N GLY A 150 -5.04 2.00 -10.99
CA GLY A 150 -5.54 1.01 -10.05
C GLY A 150 -4.48 0.18 -9.37
N ILE A 151 -4.95 -0.88 -8.72
CA ILE A 151 -4.14 -1.82 -7.95
C ILE A 151 -4.49 -3.22 -8.39
N ILE A 152 -3.47 -4.02 -8.72
CA ILE A 152 -3.65 -5.43 -9.05
C ILE A 152 -2.74 -6.30 -8.20
N LEU A 153 -3.10 -7.57 -8.09
CA LEU A 153 -2.49 -8.52 -7.17
C LEU A 153 -2.24 -9.84 -7.90
N SER A 154 -1.09 -10.45 -7.69
CA SER A 154 -0.79 -11.77 -8.24
C SER A 154 -0.11 -12.64 -7.18
N GLN A 155 -0.24 -13.98 -7.31
CA GLN A 155 0.40 -14.92 -6.40
C GLN A 155 1.89 -15.06 -6.70
N GLU A 156 2.25 -14.97 -7.98
CA GLU A 156 3.63 -15.06 -8.42
C GLU A 156 4.04 -13.75 -9.08
N ALA A 157 5.33 -13.44 -9.01
CA ALA A 157 5.84 -12.23 -9.64
C ALA A 157 5.57 -12.25 -11.15
N LEU A 158 5.01 -11.17 -11.67
CA LEU A 158 4.79 -11.02 -13.09
C LEU A 158 6.10 -10.66 -13.79
N ASP A 159 6.27 -11.12 -15.02
CA ASP A 159 7.41 -10.73 -15.84
C ASP A 159 7.21 -9.30 -16.32
N LEU A 160 8.05 -8.39 -15.84
CA LEU A 160 8.00 -6.97 -16.17
C LEU A 160 9.08 -6.55 -17.17
N GLY A 161 9.65 -7.51 -17.89
CA GLY A 161 10.77 -7.24 -18.80
C GLY A 161 10.52 -6.10 -19.78
N ASP A 162 9.29 -5.98 -20.30
CA ASP A 162 8.93 -4.91 -21.24
C ASP A 162 8.87 -3.53 -20.61
N PHE A 163 8.76 -3.46 -19.27
CA PHE A 163 8.68 -2.21 -18.52
C PHE A 163 10.02 -1.83 -17.88
N GLU A 164 10.89 -2.82 -17.64
CA GLU A 164 12.15 -2.61 -16.95
C GLU A 164 13.20 -1.87 -17.77
N GLU A 165 13.02 -1.80 -19.06
CA GLU A 165 13.94 -1.15 -19.98
C GLU A 165 13.72 0.36 -20.09
N GLU A 166 12.70 0.87 -19.44
CA GLU A 166 12.41 2.31 -19.43
C GLU A 166 13.05 3.05 -18.24
#